data_af80dd287f948babc092fa06042cd902
#
_entry.id   af80dd287f948babc092fa06042cd902
#
_cell.length_a   1.000
_cell.length_b   1.000
_cell.length_c   1.000
_cell.angle_alpha   90.00
_cell.angle_beta   90.00
_cell.angle_gamma   90.00
#
_symmetry.space_group_name_H-M   'P 1'
#
loop_
_entity.id
_entity.type
_entity.pdbx_description
1 polymer ?
#
loop_
_entity_poly.entity_id
_entity_poly.type
_entity_poly.pdbx_seq_one_letter_code
_entity_poly.pdbx_strand_id
1 'polypeptide(L)'
;VNVPTDVPVQDSPWRTYRRLLSYAGGYRGLLLIAAVGALLEALAGSGFLALMKPITDETFIARNREVAMWLPLQIVGLFVLRGLAGYITDMSMGRAARSIARDFRVNVLDKYLRLPGSRFDAEPVASMLVRLGSDSDQVAQAAVDAMKVMVQQTLQIVGALAVMLWYSWSVTVTILLVAPPLSWVMDRVAKRYRRVSHRIQESNADLMQTAEQALSGNQEVKVYGARASEMERYRQLADTNLRLAMKVESTRGISSAAVQLLGAIGLAVLLLMAGHEALAGRLTAGEFVSLMTAMMAIIPALKNLTNVQNMLQRGVASAQRLFVVLDAPEEQDSGTRRIERAQGRIEFRDVTAAYPGQARPALAEVSFVAEPGTVTAIVGRSGSGKSSLVKLIPRFYDPQSGHILLDGQPLQDYRLDDLRRQIALVGQQVMLFDGTIAENVAYGEMREADAAQLRQAIADANAMEFVEHLPDGLQAQVGAKGGRLSGGQRQRLAIARAMLKDAPILILDEATAALDNESERLVQDALQRLMPERTTLVIAHRLSTIEHADQVLVMDNGRIVERGTHQALLAQGGLYAHLHSMQFRERQGG
;
A
#
# COMPACT_ATOMS: atom_id res chain seq x y z
N VAL A 1 -11.65 -21.51 3.97
CA VAL A 1 -11.02 -20.77 5.07
C VAL A 1 -11.78 -19.47 5.20
N ASN A 2 -12.77 -19.43 6.12
CA ASN A 2 -13.50 -18.22 6.44
C ASN A 2 -12.57 -17.30 7.24
N VAL A 3 -11.99 -16.33 6.57
CA VAL A 3 -11.48 -15.13 7.21
C VAL A 3 -12.71 -14.42 7.79
N PRO A 4 -12.73 -14.02 9.08
CA PRO A 4 -13.79 -13.19 9.61
C PRO A 4 -13.74 -11.89 8.82
N THR A 5 -14.63 -11.73 7.88
CA THR A 5 -14.91 -10.47 7.23
C THR A 5 -15.76 -9.64 8.19
N ASP A 6 -15.15 -9.09 9.22
CA ASP A 6 -15.53 -7.77 9.67
C ASP A 6 -15.08 -6.78 8.58
N VAL A 7 -15.70 -6.93 7.42
CA VAL A 7 -15.71 -5.88 6.40
C VAL A 7 -16.58 -4.81 7.04
N PRO A 8 -16.01 -3.67 7.48
CA PRO A 8 -16.84 -2.55 7.91
C PRO A 8 -17.80 -2.30 6.77
N VAL A 9 -19.07 -2.13 7.11
CA VAL A 9 -20.19 -1.84 6.22
C VAL A 9 -19.66 -0.99 5.06
N GLN A 10 -19.70 -1.55 3.85
CA GLN A 10 -19.20 -0.84 2.67
C GLN A 10 -19.98 0.47 2.61
N ASP A 11 -19.33 1.55 3.01
CA ASP A 11 -19.90 2.88 2.89
C ASP A 11 -20.40 3.05 1.47
N SER A 12 -21.59 3.61 1.33
CA SER A 12 -22.12 3.84 -0.02
C SER A 12 -21.08 4.61 -0.83
N PRO A 13 -20.92 4.35 -2.13
CA PRO A 13 -19.91 5.02 -2.97
C PRO A 13 -19.94 6.55 -2.84
N TRP A 14 -21.13 7.11 -2.57
CA TRP A 14 -21.32 8.53 -2.35
C TRP A 14 -20.73 9.03 -1.01
N ARG A 15 -20.86 8.25 0.07
CA ARG A 15 -20.25 8.61 1.37
C ARG A 15 -18.74 8.57 1.29
N THR A 16 -18.19 7.54 0.66
CA THR A 16 -16.74 7.42 0.40
C THR A 16 -16.23 8.62 -0.40
N TYR A 17 -16.95 9.01 -1.46
CA TYR A 17 -16.55 10.15 -2.28
C TYR A 17 -16.65 11.49 -1.51
N ARG A 18 -17.69 11.67 -0.71
CA ARG A 18 -17.83 12.87 0.14
C ARG A 18 -16.69 12.97 1.16
N ARG A 19 -16.32 11.86 1.78
CA ARG A 19 -15.17 11.79 2.68
C ARG A 19 -13.87 12.10 1.94
N LEU A 20 -13.71 11.58 0.73
CA LEU A 20 -12.57 11.88 -0.13
C LEU A 20 -12.47 13.39 -0.43
N LEU A 21 -13.58 14.04 -0.75
CA LEU A 21 -13.62 15.48 -0.99
C LEU A 21 -13.24 16.31 0.26
N SER A 22 -13.46 15.78 1.46
CA SER A 22 -13.03 16.50 2.69
C SER A 22 -11.52 16.65 2.77
N TYR A 23 -10.74 15.68 2.26
CA TYR A 23 -9.27 15.81 2.16
C TYR A 23 -8.85 16.87 1.13
N ALA A 24 -9.61 17.05 0.05
CA ALA A 24 -9.39 18.14 -0.91
C ALA A 24 -9.65 19.52 -0.29
N GLY A 25 -10.47 19.58 0.76
CA GLY A 25 -10.80 20.81 1.47
C GLY A 25 -9.60 21.54 2.09
N GLY A 26 -8.51 20.83 2.42
CA GLY A 26 -7.26 21.45 2.87
C GLY A 26 -6.55 22.30 1.79
N TYR A 27 -6.90 22.09 0.52
CA TYR A 27 -6.26 22.74 -0.63
C TYR A 27 -7.19 23.74 -1.35
N ARG A 28 -8.16 24.33 -0.64
CA ARG A 28 -9.18 25.23 -1.19
C ARG A 28 -8.60 26.38 -2.02
N GLY A 29 -7.47 26.95 -1.61
CA GLY A 29 -6.80 28.04 -2.35
C GLY A 29 -6.37 27.59 -3.74
N LEU A 30 -5.75 26.43 -3.87
CA LEU A 30 -5.33 25.87 -5.16
C LEU A 30 -6.55 25.50 -6.04
N LEU A 31 -7.61 24.98 -5.44
CA LEU A 31 -8.85 24.64 -6.14
C LEU A 31 -9.56 25.88 -6.66
N LEU A 32 -9.57 27.00 -5.90
CA LEU A 32 -10.13 28.28 -6.35
C LEU A 32 -9.34 28.87 -7.51
N ILE A 33 -8.01 28.88 -7.43
CA ILE A 33 -7.15 29.36 -8.54
C ILE A 33 -7.43 28.53 -9.80
N ALA A 34 -7.54 27.21 -9.65
CA ALA A 34 -7.84 26.33 -10.77
C ALA A 34 -9.24 26.55 -11.35
N ALA A 35 -10.24 26.83 -10.51
CA ALA A 35 -11.61 27.13 -10.95
C ALA A 35 -11.66 28.44 -11.75
N VAL A 36 -10.95 29.48 -11.30
CA VAL A 36 -10.81 30.75 -12.04
C VAL A 36 -10.08 30.52 -13.37
N GLY A 37 -9.00 29.75 -13.35
CA GLY A 37 -8.28 29.38 -14.59
C GLY A 37 -9.17 28.62 -15.58
N ALA A 38 -9.93 27.63 -15.11
CA ALA A 38 -10.87 26.88 -15.94
C ALA A 38 -11.98 27.76 -16.53
N LEU A 39 -12.47 28.73 -15.74
CA LEU A 39 -13.45 29.71 -16.24
C LEU A 39 -12.86 30.59 -17.34
N LEU A 40 -11.66 31.12 -17.13
CA LEU A 40 -10.96 31.94 -18.14
C LEU A 40 -10.66 31.13 -19.42
N GLU A 41 -10.26 29.88 -19.28
CA GLU A 41 -10.04 28.97 -20.41
C GLU A 41 -11.33 28.72 -21.19
N ALA A 42 -12.45 28.50 -20.51
CA ALA A 42 -13.75 28.31 -21.12
C ALA A 42 -14.26 29.58 -21.83
N LEU A 43 -14.06 30.75 -21.21
CA LEU A 43 -14.42 32.06 -21.81
C LEU A 43 -13.57 32.33 -23.06
N ALA A 44 -12.26 32.07 -23.01
CA ALA A 44 -11.40 32.23 -24.17
C ALA A 44 -11.78 31.25 -25.29
N GLY A 45 -12.13 30.00 -24.96
CA GLY A 45 -12.64 29.03 -25.93
C GLY A 45 -13.95 29.45 -26.56
N SER A 46 -14.91 29.94 -25.80
CA SER A 46 -16.19 30.44 -26.29
C SER A 46 -16.01 31.72 -27.13
N GLY A 47 -15.11 32.60 -26.72
CA GLY A 47 -14.73 33.78 -27.46
C GLY A 47 -14.17 33.44 -28.86
N PHE A 48 -13.32 32.41 -28.93
CA PHE A 48 -12.83 31.92 -30.23
C PHE A 48 -13.96 31.41 -31.13
N LEU A 49 -14.94 30.66 -30.57
CA LEU A 49 -16.11 30.19 -31.32
C LEU A 49 -16.94 31.37 -31.84
N ALA A 50 -17.10 32.41 -31.06
CA ALA A 50 -17.83 33.63 -31.49
C ALA A 50 -17.10 34.42 -32.56
N LEU A 51 -15.76 34.46 -32.53
CA LEU A 51 -14.96 35.16 -33.57
C LEU A 51 -15.05 34.50 -34.95
N MET A 52 -15.52 33.27 -35.08
CA MET A 52 -15.71 32.61 -36.36
C MET A 52 -16.70 33.37 -37.27
N LYS A 53 -17.71 34.04 -36.68
CA LYS A 53 -18.64 34.87 -37.43
C LYS A 53 -17.95 36.07 -38.09
N PRO A 54 -17.30 37.03 -37.36
CA PRO A 54 -16.63 38.16 -37.98
C PRO A 54 -15.47 37.75 -38.93
N ILE A 55 -14.79 36.62 -38.65
CA ILE A 55 -13.81 36.08 -39.57
C ILE A 55 -14.44 35.85 -40.96
N THR A 56 -15.60 35.18 -40.99
CA THR A 56 -16.23 34.80 -42.25
C THR A 56 -16.97 35.98 -42.90
N ASP A 57 -17.82 36.66 -42.16
CA ASP A 57 -18.73 37.68 -42.72
C ASP A 57 -18.00 38.98 -43.03
N GLU A 58 -17.17 39.49 -42.11
CA GLU A 58 -16.53 40.78 -42.27
C GLU A 58 -15.22 40.71 -43.05
N THR A 59 -14.38 39.68 -42.79
CA THR A 59 -13.06 39.57 -43.48
C THR A 59 -13.20 39.03 -44.91
N PHE A 60 -13.95 37.93 -45.10
CA PHE A 60 -14.00 37.28 -46.43
C PHE A 60 -15.15 37.76 -47.29
N ILE A 61 -16.35 38.05 -46.74
CA ILE A 61 -17.52 38.45 -47.51
C ILE A 61 -17.53 39.96 -47.69
N ALA A 62 -17.51 40.74 -46.60
CA ALA A 62 -17.55 42.19 -46.65
C ALA A 62 -16.18 42.84 -47.01
N ARG A 63 -15.07 42.08 -46.97
CA ARG A 63 -13.70 42.51 -47.27
C ARG A 63 -13.26 43.74 -46.47
N ASN A 64 -13.68 43.84 -45.18
CA ASN A 64 -13.32 44.91 -44.29
C ASN A 64 -11.86 44.83 -43.88
N ARG A 65 -11.05 45.78 -44.33
CA ARG A 65 -9.59 45.81 -44.15
C ARG A 65 -9.19 46.04 -42.68
N GLU A 66 -9.93 46.83 -41.92
CA GLU A 66 -9.65 47.06 -40.51
C GLU A 66 -9.84 45.77 -39.68
N VAL A 67 -10.96 45.11 -39.88
CA VAL A 67 -11.25 43.85 -39.18
C VAL A 67 -10.24 42.79 -39.55
N ALA A 68 -9.87 42.68 -40.82
CA ALA A 68 -8.86 41.74 -41.28
C ALA A 68 -7.47 41.93 -40.64
N MET A 69 -7.13 43.17 -40.20
CA MET A 69 -5.86 43.46 -39.53
C MET A 69 -5.91 43.16 -38.03
N TRP A 70 -7.00 43.47 -37.33
CA TRP A 70 -7.10 43.32 -35.87
C TRP A 70 -7.52 41.90 -35.41
N LEU A 71 -8.27 41.19 -36.21
CA LEU A 71 -8.84 39.90 -35.86
C LEU A 71 -7.79 38.81 -35.64
N PRO A 72 -6.72 38.67 -36.43
CA PRO A 72 -5.62 37.76 -36.15
C PRO A 72 -4.96 38.02 -34.77
N LEU A 73 -4.80 39.30 -34.42
CA LEU A 73 -4.21 39.69 -33.13
C LEU A 73 -5.12 39.28 -31.96
N GLN A 74 -6.45 39.45 -32.09
CA GLN A 74 -7.43 39.01 -31.10
C GLN A 74 -7.40 37.49 -30.95
N ILE A 75 -7.28 36.72 -32.02
CA ILE A 75 -7.15 35.26 -32.00
C ILE A 75 -5.90 34.87 -31.21
N VAL A 76 -4.74 35.45 -31.55
CA VAL A 76 -3.49 35.19 -30.83
C VAL A 76 -3.63 35.53 -29.34
N GLY A 77 -4.23 36.69 -29.02
CA GLY A 77 -4.51 37.10 -27.63
C GLY A 77 -5.38 36.09 -26.86
N LEU A 78 -6.45 35.59 -27.50
CA LEU A 78 -7.32 34.56 -26.89
C LEU A 78 -6.56 33.25 -26.69
N PHE A 79 -5.74 32.80 -27.63
CA PHE A 79 -4.95 31.57 -27.45
C PHE A 79 -3.87 31.70 -26.39
N VAL A 80 -3.22 32.87 -26.29
CA VAL A 80 -2.29 33.17 -25.17
C VAL A 80 -3.01 33.12 -23.83
N LEU A 81 -4.16 33.83 -23.74
CA LEU A 81 -4.98 33.79 -22.51
C LEU A 81 -5.40 32.37 -22.17
N ARG A 82 -5.91 31.60 -23.13
CA ARG A 82 -6.31 30.20 -22.95
C ARG A 82 -5.14 29.32 -22.49
N GLY A 83 -3.95 29.50 -23.14
CA GLY A 83 -2.76 28.74 -22.76
C GLY A 83 -2.28 29.04 -21.33
N LEU A 84 -2.24 30.32 -20.95
CA LEU A 84 -1.89 30.74 -19.59
C LEU A 84 -2.91 30.25 -18.55
N ALA A 85 -4.21 30.39 -18.83
CA ALA A 85 -5.28 29.92 -17.97
C ALA A 85 -5.24 28.41 -17.79
N GLY A 86 -5.05 27.65 -18.88
CA GLY A 86 -4.87 26.20 -18.85
C GLY A 86 -3.65 25.78 -18.03
N TYR A 87 -2.50 26.44 -18.23
CA TYR A 87 -1.29 26.16 -17.45
C TYR A 87 -1.50 26.39 -15.94
N ILE A 88 -2.15 27.51 -15.56
CA ILE A 88 -2.47 27.81 -14.16
C ILE A 88 -3.39 26.74 -13.57
N THR A 89 -4.42 26.35 -14.31
CA THR A 89 -5.36 25.28 -13.93
C THR A 89 -4.62 23.96 -13.72
N ASP A 90 -3.82 23.55 -14.68
CA ASP A 90 -3.09 22.27 -14.64
C ASP A 90 -2.08 22.22 -13.51
N MET A 91 -1.31 23.30 -13.32
CA MET A 91 -0.32 23.37 -12.25
C MET A 91 -0.98 23.37 -10.85
N SER A 92 -2.06 24.13 -10.67
CA SER A 92 -2.77 24.22 -9.39
C SER A 92 -3.43 22.89 -9.03
N MET A 93 -4.13 22.26 -9.98
CA MET A 93 -4.76 20.95 -9.79
C MET A 93 -3.72 19.85 -9.59
N GLY A 94 -2.65 19.83 -10.40
CA GLY A 94 -1.57 18.86 -10.27
C GLY A 94 -0.89 18.95 -8.90
N ARG A 95 -0.65 20.17 -8.39
CA ARG A 95 -0.10 20.37 -7.04
C ARG A 95 -1.05 19.88 -5.96
N ALA A 96 -2.34 20.16 -6.06
CA ALA A 96 -3.35 19.68 -5.12
C ALA A 96 -3.40 18.14 -5.10
N ALA A 97 -3.47 17.49 -6.28
CA ALA A 97 -3.52 16.03 -6.40
C ALA A 97 -2.27 15.37 -5.78
N ARG A 98 -1.07 15.85 -6.12
CA ARG A 98 0.18 15.28 -5.57
C ARG A 98 0.31 15.50 -4.07
N SER A 99 -0.18 16.63 -3.54
CA SER A 99 -0.19 16.90 -2.09
C SER A 99 -1.14 15.95 -1.36
N ILE A 100 -2.33 15.72 -1.90
CA ILE A 100 -3.29 14.75 -1.34
C ILE A 100 -2.69 13.34 -1.36
N ALA A 101 -2.06 12.92 -2.47
CA ALA A 101 -1.40 11.62 -2.56
C ALA A 101 -0.29 11.46 -1.50
N ARG A 102 0.53 12.50 -1.31
CA ARG A 102 1.56 12.53 -0.26
C ARG A 102 0.95 12.36 1.13
N ASP A 103 -0.12 13.12 1.43
CA ASP A 103 -0.76 13.07 2.75
C ASP A 103 -1.37 11.68 3.02
N PHE A 104 -2.02 11.06 2.01
CA PHE A 104 -2.48 9.68 2.15
C PHE A 104 -1.34 8.71 2.41
N ARG A 105 -0.22 8.80 1.67
CA ARG A 105 0.94 7.93 1.86
C ARG A 105 1.51 8.04 3.26
N VAL A 106 1.69 9.27 3.76
CA VAL A 106 2.21 9.52 5.11
C VAL A 106 1.24 8.98 6.17
N ASN A 107 -0.05 9.33 6.07
CA ASN A 107 -1.06 8.90 7.05
C ASN A 107 -1.26 7.38 7.06
N VAL A 108 -1.24 6.73 5.89
CA VAL A 108 -1.40 5.27 5.78
C VAL A 108 -0.17 4.56 6.33
N LEU A 109 1.05 5.06 6.07
CA LEU A 109 2.26 4.48 6.66
C LEU A 109 2.30 4.65 8.18
N ASP A 110 2.02 5.86 8.68
CA ASP A 110 1.92 6.12 10.12
C ASP A 110 0.88 5.20 10.78
N LYS A 111 -0.28 5.05 10.12
CA LYS A 111 -1.32 4.14 10.60
C LYS A 111 -0.86 2.68 10.63
N TYR A 112 -0.19 2.19 9.58
CA TYR A 112 0.37 0.83 9.58
C TYR A 112 1.32 0.61 10.75
N LEU A 113 2.19 1.57 11.05
CA LEU A 113 3.15 1.46 12.15
C LEU A 113 2.48 1.43 13.55
N ARG A 114 1.22 1.86 13.66
CA ARG A 114 0.42 1.81 14.89
C ARG A 114 -0.55 0.63 14.95
N LEU A 115 -0.66 -0.16 13.88
CA LEU A 115 -1.54 -1.33 13.88
C LEU A 115 -0.92 -2.50 14.66
N PRO A 116 -1.76 -3.35 15.27
CA PRO A 116 -1.29 -4.53 15.99
C PRO A 116 -0.56 -5.51 15.07
N GLY A 117 0.41 -6.25 15.61
CA GLY A 117 1.23 -7.22 14.88
C GLY A 117 0.42 -8.28 14.13
N SER A 118 -0.75 -8.65 14.65
CA SER A 118 -1.68 -9.59 14.02
C SER A 118 -2.10 -9.19 12.59
N ARG A 119 -2.09 -7.90 12.29
CA ARG A 119 -2.42 -7.40 10.95
C ARG A 119 -1.38 -7.77 9.91
N PHE A 120 -0.11 -7.74 10.31
CA PHE A 120 1.02 -8.07 9.42
C PHE A 120 1.14 -9.58 9.15
N ASP A 121 0.68 -10.42 10.08
CA ASP A 121 0.62 -11.87 9.86
C ASP A 121 -0.57 -12.26 8.96
N ALA A 122 -1.65 -11.47 8.96
CA ALA A 122 -2.87 -11.74 8.18
C ALA A 122 -2.80 -11.24 6.73
N GLU A 123 -1.96 -10.25 6.42
CA GLU A 123 -1.94 -9.59 5.12
C GLU A 123 -0.52 -9.52 4.54
N PRO A 124 -0.32 -9.92 3.25
CA PRO A 124 0.98 -9.80 2.59
C PRO A 124 1.46 -8.35 2.48
N VAL A 125 2.75 -8.11 2.76
CA VAL A 125 3.37 -6.78 2.64
C VAL A 125 3.20 -6.19 1.24
N ALA A 126 3.17 -7.02 0.20
CA ALA A 126 2.94 -6.57 -1.18
C ALA A 126 1.61 -5.82 -1.34
N SER A 127 0.52 -6.28 -0.69
CA SER A 127 -0.77 -5.59 -0.74
C SER A 127 -0.75 -4.25 0.00
N MET A 128 0.00 -4.16 1.10
CA MET A 128 0.21 -2.90 1.84
C MET A 128 0.96 -1.87 0.98
N LEU A 129 2.00 -2.31 0.24
CA LEU A 129 2.75 -1.46 -0.68
C LEU A 129 1.89 -0.94 -1.85
N VAL A 130 0.96 -1.75 -2.38
CA VAL A 130 0.00 -1.31 -3.40
C VAL A 130 -0.89 -0.19 -2.86
N ARG A 131 -1.35 -0.27 -1.62
CA ARG A 131 -2.15 0.81 -1.00
C ARG A 131 -1.34 2.08 -0.82
N LEU A 132 -0.09 1.98 -0.34
CA LEU A 132 0.81 3.12 -0.19
C LEU A 132 1.13 3.80 -1.53
N GLY A 133 1.29 3.04 -2.60
CA GLY A 133 1.62 3.54 -3.94
C GLY A 133 0.37 3.83 -4.78
N SER A 134 -0.08 2.80 -5.49
CA SER A 134 -1.11 2.90 -6.53
C SER A 134 -2.47 3.42 -6.02
N ASP A 135 -2.94 2.91 -4.85
CA ASP A 135 -4.26 3.33 -4.35
C ASP A 135 -4.26 4.80 -3.92
N SER A 136 -3.18 5.27 -3.29
CA SER A 136 -3.03 6.69 -2.91
C SER A 136 -3.05 7.62 -4.12
N ASP A 137 -2.42 7.22 -5.23
CA ASP A 137 -2.44 7.99 -6.48
C ASP A 137 -3.83 7.98 -7.13
N GLN A 138 -4.50 6.82 -7.18
CA GLN A 138 -5.85 6.72 -7.76
C GLN A 138 -6.89 7.54 -6.97
N VAL A 139 -6.76 7.58 -5.66
CA VAL A 139 -7.60 8.40 -4.78
C VAL A 139 -7.39 9.88 -5.05
N ALA A 140 -6.14 10.33 -5.16
CA ALA A 140 -5.81 11.72 -5.47
C ALA A 140 -6.31 12.15 -6.86
N GLN A 141 -6.14 11.27 -7.87
CA GLN A 141 -6.67 11.49 -9.21
C GLN A 141 -8.21 11.60 -9.20
N ALA A 142 -8.90 10.73 -8.50
CA ALA A 142 -10.36 10.79 -8.42
C ALA A 142 -10.86 12.04 -7.68
N ALA A 143 -10.13 12.51 -6.67
CA ALA A 143 -10.51 13.69 -5.90
C ALA A 143 -10.35 14.99 -6.70
N VAL A 144 -9.29 15.10 -7.51
CA VAL A 144 -8.88 16.36 -8.14
C VAL A 144 -9.07 16.34 -9.65
N ASP A 145 -8.54 15.32 -10.34
CA ASP A 145 -8.58 15.29 -11.81
C ASP A 145 -10.01 15.07 -12.32
N ALA A 146 -10.80 14.23 -11.64
CA ALA A 146 -12.21 14.04 -12.00
C ALA A 146 -13.00 15.36 -11.83
N MET A 147 -12.74 16.11 -10.75
CA MET A 147 -13.38 17.40 -10.52
C MET A 147 -12.92 18.43 -11.56
N LYS A 148 -11.62 18.48 -11.89
CA LYS A 148 -11.07 19.34 -12.95
C LYS A 148 -11.77 19.09 -14.28
N VAL A 149 -11.78 17.82 -14.76
CA VAL A 149 -12.40 17.46 -16.03
C VAL A 149 -13.89 17.80 -16.03
N MET A 150 -14.59 17.52 -14.93
CA MET A 150 -16.02 17.81 -14.81
C MET A 150 -16.28 19.33 -14.94
N VAL A 151 -15.57 20.17 -14.20
CA VAL A 151 -15.75 21.62 -14.24
C VAL A 151 -15.37 22.18 -15.61
N GLN A 152 -14.18 21.84 -16.11
CA GLN A 152 -13.65 22.36 -17.38
C GLN A 152 -14.55 21.98 -18.57
N GLN A 153 -14.92 20.69 -18.68
CA GLN A 153 -15.75 20.23 -19.79
C GLN A 153 -17.18 20.75 -19.70
N THR A 154 -17.75 20.86 -18.49
CA THR A 154 -19.07 21.48 -18.31
C THR A 154 -19.08 22.94 -18.71
N LEU A 155 -18.09 23.72 -18.28
CA LEU A 155 -17.97 25.13 -18.68
C LEU A 155 -17.77 25.28 -20.20
N GLN A 156 -17.00 24.40 -20.82
CA GLN A 156 -16.80 24.40 -22.26
C GLN A 156 -18.08 24.09 -23.02
N ILE A 157 -18.87 23.09 -22.57
CA ILE A 157 -20.17 22.76 -23.17
C ILE A 157 -21.15 23.93 -22.99
N VAL A 158 -21.23 24.48 -21.80
CA VAL A 158 -22.12 25.63 -21.49
C VAL A 158 -21.74 26.83 -22.36
N GLY A 159 -20.45 27.14 -22.49
CA GLY A 159 -19.96 28.22 -23.35
C GLY A 159 -20.26 28.00 -24.83
N ALA A 160 -20.04 26.78 -25.33
CA ALA A 160 -20.38 26.46 -26.73
C ALA A 160 -21.89 26.55 -26.99
N LEU A 161 -22.73 26.03 -26.08
CA LEU A 161 -24.19 26.13 -26.17
C LEU A 161 -24.66 27.59 -26.10
N ALA A 162 -24.05 28.41 -25.24
CA ALA A 162 -24.37 29.84 -25.17
C ALA A 162 -24.11 30.54 -26.50
N VAL A 163 -22.96 30.29 -27.14
CA VAL A 163 -22.64 30.83 -28.49
C VAL A 163 -23.66 30.33 -29.54
N MET A 164 -24.01 29.04 -29.48
CA MET A 164 -24.99 28.46 -30.43
C MET A 164 -26.39 29.07 -30.24
N LEU A 165 -26.87 29.22 -29.00
CA LEU A 165 -28.15 29.86 -28.71
C LEU A 165 -28.21 31.33 -29.11
N TRP A 166 -27.07 32.05 -28.98
CA TRP A 166 -26.94 33.44 -29.39
C TRP A 166 -27.12 33.63 -30.91
N TYR A 167 -26.55 32.72 -31.71
CA TYR A 167 -26.64 32.82 -33.16
C TYR A 167 -27.93 32.23 -33.74
N SER A 168 -28.37 31.07 -33.23
CA SER A 168 -29.63 30.47 -33.67
C SER A 168 -30.20 29.52 -32.61
N TRP A 169 -31.27 29.95 -31.97
CA TRP A 169 -31.99 29.10 -31.00
C TRP A 169 -32.64 27.90 -31.67
N SER A 170 -33.20 28.09 -32.91
CA SER A 170 -33.91 27.07 -33.68
C SER A 170 -33.00 25.89 -34.03
N VAL A 171 -31.83 26.17 -34.57
CA VAL A 171 -30.81 25.16 -34.89
C VAL A 171 -30.28 24.47 -33.63
N THR A 172 -30.07 25.21 -32.54
CA THR A 172 -29.52 24.67 -31.28
C THR A 172 -30.51 23.70 -30.62
N VAL A 173 -31.78 24.05 -30.55
CA VAL A 173 -32.82 23.19 -29.99
C VAL A 173 -32.94 21.88 -30.77
N THR A 174 -32.88 21.95 -32.11
CA THR A 174 -32.96 20.75 -32.94
C THR A 174 -31.77 19.82 -32.73
N ILE A 175 -30.57 20.37 -32.61
CA ILE A 175 -29.37 19.56 -32.29
C ILE A 175 -29.50 18.92 -30.90
N LEU A 176 -30.05 19.65 -29.91
CA LEU A 176 -30.33 19.14 -28.57
C LEU A 176 -31.35 17.98 -28.58
N LEU A 177 -32.33 17.98 -29.50
CA LEU A 177 -33.26 16.88 -29.67
C LEU A 177 -32.63 15.60 -30.24
N VAL A 178 -31.50 15.71 -30.94
CA VAL A 178 -30.73 14.57 -31.46
C VAL A 178 -29.82 13.95 -30.35
N ALA A 179 -29.51 14.70 -29.29
CA ALA A 179 -28.61 14.24 -28.22
C ALA A 179 -29.15 13.04 -27.39
N PRO A 180 -30.42 12.93 -27.00
CA PRO A 180 -30.94 11.80 -26.23
C PRO A 180 -30.82 10.45 -26.95
N PRO A 181 -31.21 10.28 -28.23
CA PRO A 181 -30.96 9.03 -28.96
C PRO A 181 -29.49 8.64 -28.99
N LEU A 182 -28.62 9.60 -29.18
CA LEU A 182 -27.15 9.40 -29.15
C LEU A 182 -26.69 8.89 -27.79
N SER A 183 -27.12 9.52 -26.71
CA SER A 183 -26.79 9.11 -25.34
C SER A 183 -27.27 7.70 -25.01
N TRP A 184 -28.45 7.31 -25.49
CA TRP A 184 -28.99 5.97 -25.31
C TRP A 184 -28.15 4.88 -26.01
N VAL A 185 -27.73 5.13 -27.26
CA VAL A 185 -26.82 4.22 -27.98
C VAL A 185 -25.49 4.11 -27.26
N MET A 186 -24.90 5.24 -26.82
CA MET A 186 -23.63 5.24 -26.07
C MET A 186 -23.72 4.47 -24.75
N ASP A 187 -24.82 4.58 -24.01
CA ASP A 187 -25.00 3.82 -22.76
C ASP A 187 -25.06 2.30 -23.00
N ARG A 188 -25.75 1.86 -24.06
CA ARG A 188 -25.79 0.45 -24.48
C ARG A 188 -24.39 -0.09 -24.80
N VAL A 189 -23.61 0.66 -25.55
CA VAL A 189 -22.22 0.30 -25.89
C VAL A 189 -21.33 0.30 -24.64
N ALA A 190 -21.44 1.31 -23.79
CA ALA A 190 -20.67 1.40 -22.55
C ALA A 190 -20.95 0.24 -21.58
N LYS A 191 -22.21 -0.21 -21.48
CA LYS A 191 -22.58 -1.41 -20.67
C LYS A 191 -21.93 -2.68 -21.21
N ARG A 192 -21.89 -2.85 -22.53
CA ARG A 192 -21.22 -4.01 -23.16
C ARG A 192 -19.71 -3.95 -22.95
N TYR A 193 -19.11 -2.79 -23.13
CA TYR A 193 -17.68 -2.57 -22.91
C TYR A 193 -17.27 -2.91 -21.48
N ARG A 194 -18.00 -2.41 -20.46
CA ARG A 194 -17.72 -2.70 -19.04
C ARG A 194 -17.73 -4.20 -18.72
N ARG A 195 -18.70 -4.95 -19.26
CA ARG A 195 -18.79 -6.41 -19.04
C ARG A 195 -17.62 -7.17 -19.61
N VAL A 196 -17.15 -6.80 -20.81
CA VAL A 196 -15.99 -7.47 -21.45
C VAL A 196 -14.70 -7.05 -20.77
N SER A 197 -14.57 -5.77 -20.37
CA SER A 197 -13.40 -5.25 -19.65
C SER A 197 -13.17 -5.95 -18.30
N HIS A 198 -14.23 -6.31 -17.57
CA HIS A 198 -14.11 -7.07 -16.32
C HIS A 198 -13.46 -8.45 -16.55
N ARG A 199 -13.91 -9.16 -17.58
CA ARG A 199 -13.33 -10.47 -17.93
C ARG A 199 -11.87 -10.41 -18.34
N ILE A 200 -11.43 -9.33 -18.97
CA ILE A 200 -9.99 -9.11 -19.27
C ILE A 200 -9.21 -8.94 -17.98
N GLN A 201 -9.73 -8.22 -16.99
CA GLN A 201 -9.04 -8.03 -15.71
C GLN A 201 -8.86 -9.36 -14.95
N GLU A 202 -9.89 -10.21 -14.95
CA GLU A 202 -9.78 -11.58 -14.41
C GLU A 202 -8.72 -12.39 -15.14
N SER A 203 -8.76 -12.40 -16.48
CA SER A 203 -7.77 -13.11 -17.29
C SER A 203 -6.33 -12.58 -17.11
N ASN A 204 -6.15 -11.28 -16.89
CA ASN A 204 -4.85 -10.69 -16.56
C ASN A 204 -4.35 -11.14 -15.18
N ALA A 205 -5.24 -11.28 -14.20
CA ALA A 205 -4.88 -11.79 -12.87
C ALA A 205 -4.38 -13.24 -12.96
N ASP A 206 -5.08 -14.10 -13.71
CA ASP A 206 -4.67 -15.49 -13.94
C ASP A 206 -3.30 -15.60 -14.63
N LEU A 207 -3.04 -14.73 -15.64
CA LEU A 207 -1.74 -14.63 -16.30
C LEU A 207 -0.62 -14.24 -15.33
N MET A 208 -0.86 -13.20 -14.51
CA MET A 208 0.14 -12.74 -13.54
C MET A 208 0.41 -13.77 -12.46
N GLN A 209 -0.63 -14.45 -11.96
CA GLN A 209 -0.49 -15.52 -10.99
C GLN A 209 0.32 -16.71 -11.54
N THR A 210 0.05 -17.12 -12.78
CA THR A 210 0.80 -18.22 -13.43
C THR A 210 2.26 -17.83 -13.66
N ALA A 211 2.52 -16.59 -14.09
CA ALA A 211 3.88 -16.08 -14.24
C ALA A 211 4.62 -16.01 -12.90
N GLU A 212 3.96 -15.51 -11.84
CA GLU A 212 4.53 -15.46 -10.49
C GLU A 212 4.91 -16.84 -9.97
N GLN A 213 4.03 -17.85 -10.14
CA GLN A 213 4.30 -19.23 -9.76
C GLN A 213 5.53 -19.79 -10.49
N ALA A 214 5.60 -19.63 -11.82
CA ALA A 214 6.71 -20.12 -12.62
C ALA A 214 8.05 -19.41 -12.32
N LEU A 215 8.01 -18.10 -12.03
CA LEU A 215 9.20 -17.31 -11.70
C LEU A 215 9.69 -17.60 -10.27
N SER A 216 8.78 -17.71 -9.32
CA SER A 216 9.09 -18.04 -7.93
C SER A 216 9.61 -19.46 -7.79
N GLY A 217 9.02 -20.40 -8.54
CA GLY A 217 9.45 -21.80 -8.62
C GLY A 217 10.47 -22.07 -9.75
N ASN A 218 11.32 -21.09 -10.11
CA ASN A 218 12.26 -21.22 -11.24
C ASN A 218 13.24 -22.40 -11.10
N GLN A 219 13.69 -22.69 -9.89
CA GLN A 219 14.59 -23.80 -9.62
C GLN A 219 13.89 -25.15 -9.89
N GLU A 220 12.68 -25.31 -9.39
CA GLU A 220 11.84 -26.48 -9.59
C GLU A 220 11.51 -26.68 -11.08
N VAL A 221 11.09 -25.62 -11.76
CA VAL A 221 10.82 -25.66 -13.20
C VAL A 221 12.03 -26.16 -13.99
N LYS A 222 13.26 -25.75 -13.59
CA LYS A 222 14.50 -26.20 -14.24
C LYS A 222 14.87 -27.64 -13.88
N VAL A 223 14.85 -27.97 -12.58
CA VAL A 223 15.25 -29.32 -12.08
C VAL A 223 14.32 -30.39 -12.57
N TYR A 224 13.01 -30.14 -12.59
CA TYR A 224 12.02 -31.12 -13.07
C TYR A 224 11.74 -31.04 -14.57
N GLY A 225 12.44 -30.18 -15.31
CA GLY A 225 12.27 -30.05 -16.76
C GLY A 225 10.88 -29.56 -17.20
N ALA A 226 10.16 -28.88 -16.32
CA ALA A 226 8.76 -28.44 -16.51
C ALA A 226 8.58 -27.21 -17.42
N ARG A 227 9.67 -26.70 -18.03
CA ARG A 227 9.61 -25.47 -18.86
C ARG A 227 8.58 -25.54 -19.98
N ALA A 228 8.46 -26.69 -20.66
CA ALA A 228 7.56 -26.82 -21.78
C ALA A 228 6.09 -26.80 -21.36
N SER A 229 5.75 -27.48 -20.26
CA SER A 229 4.39 -27.54 -19.71
C SER A 229 3.95 -26.17 -19.13
N GLU A 230 4.83 -25.46 -18.40
CA GLU A 230 4.52 -24.14 -17.88
C GLU A 230 4.35 -23.10 -19.00
N MET A 231 5.19 -23.15 -20.03
CA MET A 231 5.04 -22.29 -21.22
C MET A 231 3.77 -22.58 -22.00
N GLU A 232 3.37 -23.85 -22.13
CA GLU A 232 2.11 -24.19 -22.80
C GLU A 232 0.89 -23.70 -22.02
N ARG A 233 0.90 -23.88 -20.69
CA ARG A 233 -0.15 -23.36 -19.80
C ARG A 233 -0.26 -21.84 -19.91
N TYR A 234 0.87 -21.13 -19.85
CA TYR A 234 0.91 -19.67 -19.97
C TYR A 234 0.42 -19.20 -21.35
N ARG A 235 0.78 -19.91 -22.42
CA ARG A 235 0.35 -19.62 -23.80
C ARG A 235 -1.16 -19.72 -23.96
N GLN A 236 -1.80 -20.78 -23.42
CA GLN A 236 -3.26 -20.95 -23.45
C GLN A 236 -4.00 -19.81 -22.74
N LEU A 237 -3.48 -19.36 -21.59
CA LEU A 237 -4.02 -18.21 -20.88
C LEU A 237 -3.81 -16.91 -21.69
N ALA A 238 -2.62 -16.72 -22.29
CA ALA A 238 -2.32 -15.57 -23.12
C ALA A 238 -3.21 -15.50 -24.37
N ASP A 239 -3.47 -16.64 -25.03
CA ASP A 239 -4.38 -16.71 -26.17
C ASP A 239 -5.84 -16.40 -25.77
N THR A 240 -6.24 -16.83 -24.58
CA THR A 240 -7.56 -16.48 -24.02
C THR A 240 -7.66 -14.99 -23.74
N ASN A 241 -6.63 -14.41 -23.14
CA ASN A 241 -6.52 -12.97 -22.91
C ASN A 241 -6.56 -12.18 -24.21
N LEU A 242 -5.80 -12.61 -25.25
CA LEU A 242 -5.81 -12.00 -26.56
C LEU A 242 -7.21 -12.00 -27.18
N ARG A 243 -7.94 -13.13 -27.13
CA ARG A 243 -9.33 -13.20 -27.64
C ARG A 243 -10.26 -12.23 -26.92
N LEU A 244 -10.12 -12.08 -25.60
CA LEU A 244 -10.89 -11.12 -24.82
C LEU A 244 -10.49 -9.68 -25.14
N ALA A 245 -9.19 -9.39 -25.30
CA ALA A 245 -8.68 -8.09 -25.69
C ALA A 245 -9.20 -7.68 -27.07
N MET A 246 -9.19 -8.58 -28.04
CA MET A 246 -9.74 -8.33 -29.38
C MET A 246 -11.26 -8.06 -29.34
N LYS A 247 -12.02 -8.68 -28.45
CA LYS A 247 -13.46 -8.34 -28.26
C LYS A 247 -13.63 -6.92 -27.69
N VAL A 248 -12.74 -6.47 -26.82
CA VAL A 248 -12.76 -5.09 -26.29
C VAL A 248 -12.42 -4.11 -27.41
N GLU A 249 -11.33 -4.38 -28.18
CA GLU A 249 -10.95 -3.50 -29.31
C GLU A 249 -12.04 -3.45 -30.40
N SER A 250 -12.66 -4.58 -30.73
CA SER A 250 -13.81 -4.59 -31.65
C SER A 250 -14.98 -3.75 -31.12
N THR A 251 -15.31 -3.90 -29.84
CA THR A 251 -16.39 -3.10 -29.21
C THR A 251 -16.05 -1.63 -29.20
N ARG A 252 -14.77 -1.27 -28.94
CA ARG A 252 -14.27 0.11 -28.97
C ARG A 252 -14.32 0.68 -30.39
N GLY A 253 -13.90 -0.10 -31.40
CA GLY A 253 -13.94 0.29 -32.79
C GLY A 253 -15.37 0.55 -33.29
N ILE A 254 -16.30 -0.36 -32.99
CA ILE A 254 -17.73 -0.19 -33.33
C ILE A 254 -18.31 1.04 -32.61
N SER A 255 -17.97 1.24 -31.35
CA SER A 255 -18.41 2.40 -30.58
C SER A 255 -17.91 3.72 -31.21
N SER A 256 -16.62 3.76 -31.58
CA SER A 256 -16.02 4.92 -32.23
C SER A 256 -16.69 5.22 -33.57
N ALA A 257 -16.91 4.20 -34.40
CA ALA A 257 -17.60 4.33 -35.68
C ALA A 257 -19.05 4.79 -35.50
N ALA A 258 -19.78 4.26 -34.53
CA ALA A 258 -21.14 4.72 -34.23
C ALA A 258 -21.18 6.20 -33.80
N VAL A 259 -20.24 6.64 -32.94
CA VAL A 259 -20.13 8.05 -32.54
C VAL A 259 -19.81 8.94 -33.74
N GLN A 260 -18.91 8.52 -34.62
CA GLN A 260 -18.60 9.28 -35.85
C GLN A 260 -19.77 9.38 -36.81
N LEU A 261 -20.50 8.25 -37.00
CA LEU A 261 -21.71 8.24 -37.84
C LEU A 261 -22.80 9.17 -37.29
N LEU A 262 -23.03 9.10 -35.99
CA LEU A 262 -24.01 9.96 -35.32
C LEU A 262 -23.60 11.44 -35.36
N GLY A 263 -22.30 11.70 -35.22
CA GLY A 263 -21.75 13.05 -35.45
C GLY A 263 -21.95 13.55 -36.88
N ALA A 264 -21.76 12.69 -37.90
CA ALA A 264 -22.02 13.01 -39.29
C ALA A 264 -23.51 13.25 -39.55
N ILE A 265 -24.41 12.47 -38.96
CA ILE A 265 -25.88 12.69 -39.03
C ILE A 265 -26.22 14.04 -38.40
N GLY A 266 -25.68 14.35 -37.23
CA GLY A 266 -25.88 15.65 -36.57
C GLY A 266 -25.42 16.82 -37.46
N LEU A 267 -24.25 16.67 -38.09
CA LEU A 267 -23.76 17.66 -39.03
C LEU A 267 -24.63 17.79 -40.27
N ALA A 268 -25.13 16.68 -40.81
CA ALA A 268 -26.06 16.72 -41.97
C ALA A 268 -27.37 17.42 -41.62
N VAL A 269 -27.96 17.14 -40.44
CA VAL A 269 -29.13 17.84 -39.93
C VAL A 269 -28.88 19.33 -39.76
N LEU A 270 -27.71 19.71 -39.20
CA LEU A 270 -27.28 21.10 -39.07
C LEU A 270 -27.18 21.78 -40.44
N LEU A 271 -26.56 21.12 -41.41
CA LEU A 271 -26.43 21.65 -42.78
C LEU A 271 -27.78 21.88 -43.46
N LEU A 272 -28.69 20.93 -43.35
CA LEU A 272 -30.06 21.04 -43.90
C LEU A 272 -30.83 22.21 -43.29
N MET A 273 -30.79 22.31 -41.96
CA MET A 273 -31.51 23.38 -41.26
C MET A 273 -30.90 24.73 -41.45
N ALA A 274 -29.56 24.83 -41.33
CA ALA A 274 -28.84 26.08 -41.57
C ALA A 274 -28.98 26.54 -43.02
N GLY A 275 -28.99 25.59 -43.97
CA GLY A 275 -29.30 25.90 -45.38
C GLY A 275 -30.70 26.48 -45.57
N HIS A 276 -31.69 25.93 -44.91
CA HIS A 276 -33.05 26.48 -44.97
C HIS A 276 -33.16 27.88 -44.34
N GLU A 277 -32.54 28.10 -43.17
CA GLU A 277 -32.48 29.42 -42.53
C GLU A 277 -31.66 30.45 -43.33
N ALA A 278 -30.56 30.03 -43.99
CA ALA A 278 -29.76 30.88 -44.85
C ALA A 278 -30.54 31.29 -46.11
N LEU A 279 -31.26 30.37 -46.76
CA LEU A 279 -32.12 30.69 -47.91
C LEU A 279 -33.24 31.66 -47.54
N ALA A 280 -33.71 31.60 -46.29
CA ALA A 280 -34.69 32.53 -45.73
C ALA A 280 -34.09 33.89 -45.30
N GLY A 281 -32.76 34.10 -45.47
CA GLY A 281 -32.07 35.32 -45.05
C GLY A 281 -31.91 35.52 -43.55
N ARG A 282 -32.16 34.47 -42.75
CA ARG A 282 -32.13 34.52 -41.26
C ARG A 282 -30.83 34.03 -40.66
N LEU A 283 -29.89 33.50 -41.45
CA LEU A 283 -28.59 33.01 -40.99
C LEU A 283 -27.52 33.46 -41.97
N THR A 284 -26.41 34.05 -41.46
CA THR A 284 -25.24 34.39 -42.26
C THR A 284 -24.28 33.21 -42.42
N ALA A 285 -23.38 33.29 -43.40
CA ALA A 285 -22.34 32.27 -43.57
C ALA A 285 -21.42 32.16 -42.34
N GLY A 286 -21.09 33.28 -41.68
CA GLY A 286 -20.27 33.32 -40.50
C GLY A 286 -20.96 32.72 -39.26
N GLU A 287 -22.26 32.97 -39.10
CA GLU A 287 -23.07 32.33 -38.06
C GLU A 287 -23.08 30.80 -38.23
N PHE A 288 -23.25 30.34 -39.46
CA PHE A 288 -23.18 28.91 -39.77
C PHE A 288 -21.82 28.30 -39.41
N VAL A 289 -20.71 28.94 -39.75
CA VAL A 289 -19.36 28.48 -39.41
C VAL A 289 -19.17 28.43 -37.88
N SER A 290 -19.66 29.45 -37.16
CA SER A 290 -19.62 29.47 -35.69
C SER A 290 -20.42 28.32 -35.06
N LEU A 291 -21.64 28.08 -35.56
CA LEU A 291 -22.50 26.97 -35.10
C LEU A 291 -21.84 25.60 -35.33
N MET A 292 -21.27 25.39 -36.51
CA MET A 292 -20.56 24.17 -36.87
C MET A 292 -19.33 23.93 -35.97
N THR A 293 -18.53 24.97 -35.78
CA THR A 293 -17.33 24.88 -34.91
C THR A 293 -17.69 24.63 -33.45
N ALA A 294 -18.75 25.27 -32.93
CA ALA A 294 -19.24 25.06 -31.60
C ALA A 294 -19.78 23.62 -31.39
N MET A 295 -20.53 23.09 -32.34
CA MET A 295 -20.99 21.71 -32.31
C MET A 295 -19.81 20.73 -32.33
N MET A 296 -18.80 20.96 -33.14
CA MET A 296 -17.61 20.11 -33.17
C MET A 296 -16.82 20.17 -31.87
N ALA A 297 -16.82 21.28 -31.14
CA ALA A 297 -16.16 21.44 -29.85
C ALA A 297 -16.88 20.69 -28.72
N ILE A 298 -18.22 20.50 -28.78
CA ILE A 298 -19.01 19.80 -27.78
C ILE A 298 -18.68 18.29 -27.76
N ILE A 299 -18.43 17.67 -28.92
CA ILE A 299 -18.24 16.21 -29.02
C ILE A 299 -17.08 15.70 -28.17
N PRO A 300 -15.84 16.24 -28.22
CA PRO A 300 -14.75 15.85 -27.35
C PRO A 300 -15.04 16.12 -25.88
N ALA A 301 -15.68 17.24 -25.57
CA ALA A 301 -16.03 17.59 -24.19
C ALA A 301 -16.97 16.57 -23.57
N LEU A 302 -18.00 16.13 -24.29
CA LEU A 302 -18.93 15.10 -23.85
C LEU A 302 -18.25 13.73 -23.65
N LYS A 303 -17.33 13.37 -24.57
CA LYS A 303 -16.51 12.17 -24.45
C LYS A 303 -15.65 12.19 -23.18
N ASN A 304 -15.02 13.33 -22.88
CA ASN A 304 -14.20 13.48 -21.67
C ASN A 304 -15.04 13.36 -20.39
N LEU A 305 -16.26 13.90 -20.36
CA LEU A 305 -17.18 13.73 -19.23
C LEU A 305 -17.54 12.26 -18.96
N THR A 306 -17.69 11.43 -19.98
CA THR A 306 -17.95 10.00 -19.78
C THR A 306 -16.78 9.27 -19.10
N ASN A 307 -15.54 9.73 -19.32
CA ASN A 307 -14.36 9.17 -18.66
C ASN A 307 -14.29 9.47 -17.17
N VAL A 308 -14.90 10.58 -16.72
CA VAL A 308 -14.96 10.96 -15.30
C VAL A 308 -15.59 9.87 -14.45
N GLN A 309 -16.66 9.23 -14.93
CA GLN A 309 -17.32 8.15 -14.19
C GLN A 309 -16.37 6.99 -13.90
N ASN A 310 -15.52 6.62 -14.86
CA ASN A 310 -14.54 5.55 -14.68
C ASN A 310 -13.42 5.95 -13.69
N MET A 311 -13.00 7.22 -13.71
CA MET A 311 -12.03 7.75 -12.74
C MET A 311 -12.60 7.74 -11.33
N LEU A 312 -13.85 8.20 -11.16
CA LEU A 312 -14.53 8.19 -9.86
C LEU A 312 -14.73 6.78 -9.32
N GLN A 313 -15.15 5.81 -10.13
CA GLN A 313 -15.34 4.44 -9.69
C GLN A 313 -14.04 3.80 -9.21
N ARG A 314 -12.94 3.96 -9.95
CA ARG A 314 -11.62 3.47 -9.53
C ARG A 314 -11.14 4.14 -8.25
N GLY A 315 -11.26 5.46 -8.18
CA GLY A 315 -10.83 6.21 -7.00
C GLY A 315 -11.66 5.89 -5.75
N VAL A 316 -12.98 5.69 -5.89
CA VAL A 316 -13.83 5.25 -4.76
C VAL A 316 -13.43 3.86 -4.28
N ALA A 317 -13.16 2.91 -5.20
CA ALA A 317 -12.72 1.57 -4.83
C ALA A 317 -11.36 1.60 -4.09
N SER A 318 -10.39 2.41 -4.57
CA SER A 318 -9.10 2.60 -3.88
C SER A 318 -9.26 3.32 -2.55
N ALA A 319 -10.14 4.33 -2.47
CA ALA A 319 -10.44 5.04 -1.21
C ALA A 319 -11.04 4.10 -0.16
N GLN A 320 -11.93 3.20 -0.54
CA GLN A 320 -12.49 2.19 0.37
C GLN A 320 -11.40 1.32 0.97
N ARG A 321 -10.44 0.84 0.15
CA ARG A 321 -9.29 0.05 0.65
C ARG A 321 -8.38 0.83 1.59
N LEU A 322 -8.16 2.13 1.32
CA LEU A 322 -7.37 3.00 2.21
C LEU A 322 -8.10 3.29 3.51
N PHE A 323 -9.40 3.57 3.46
CA PHE A 323 -10.18 3.85 4.66
C PHE A 323 -10.32 2.64 5.58
N VAL A 324 -10.38 1.42 5.05
CA VAL A 324 -10.30 0.18 5.85
C VAL A 324 -9.03 0.15 6.71
N VAL A 325 -7.90 0.65 6.18
CA VAL A 325 -6.66 0.73 6.95
C VAL A 325 -6.68 1.91 7.93
N LEU A 326 -7.08 3.09 7.47
CA LEU A 326 -7.11 4.30 8.29
C LEU A 326 -8.08 4.22 9.47
N ASP A 327 -9.18 3.48 9.30
CA ASP A 327 -10.22 3.28 10.32
C ASP A 327 -9.97 2.03 11.19
N ALA A 328 -8.95 1.20 10.85
CA ALA A 328 -8.62 0.03 11.63
C ALA A 328 -8.21 0.42 13.06
N PRO A 329 -8.62 -0.37 14.07
CA PRO A 329 -8.22 -0.10 15.45
C PRO A 329 -6.70 -0.19 15.60
N GLU A 330 -6.13 0.78 16.30
CA GLU A 330 -4.71 0.81 16.66
C GLU A 330 -4.42 -0.17 17.80
N GLU A 331 -3.14 -0.43 18.06
CA GLU A 331 -2.75 -1.15 19.26
C GLU A 331 -3.35 -0.48 20.51
N GLN A 332 -3.94 -1.29 21.37
CA GLN A 332 -4.54 -0.77 22.60
C GLN A 332 -3.42 -0.43 23.59
N ASP A 333 -3.20 0.85 23.82
CA ASP A 333 -2.32 1.37 24.87
C ASP A 333 -3.19 2.06 25.95
N SER A 334 -3.95 1.25 26.68
CA SER A 334 -4.78 1.71 27.81
C SER A 334 -4.02 1.82 29.12
N GLY A 335 -2.76 1.37 29.15
CA GLY A 335 -1.94 1.38 30.34
C GLY A 335 -1.51 2.79 30.75
N THR A 336 -1.59 3.07 32.04
CA THR A 336 -1.20 4.37 32.61
C THR A 336 0.08 4.29 33.43
N ARG A 337 0.50 3.06 33.80
CA ARG A 337 1.66 2.82 34.65
C ARG A 337 2.95 3.03 33.86
N ARG A 338 3.82 3.85 34.40
CA ARG A 338 5.19 4.03 33.89
C ARG A 338 6.14 3.07 34.59
N ILE A 339 7.17 2.64 33.88
CA ILE A 339 8.26 1.84 34.42
C ILE A 339 9.58 2.31 33.82
N GLU A 340 10.52 2.70 34.71
CA GLU A 340 11.86 3.12 34.29
C GLU A 340 12.75 1.92 34.03
N ARG A 341 12.85 0.98 35.01
CA ARG A 341 13.57 -0.29 34.87
C ARG A 341 12.82 -1.37 35.65
N ALA A 342 12.49 -2.46 34.97
CA ALA A 342 11.85 -3.61 35.57
C ALA A 342 12.86 -4.46 36.35
N GLN A 343 12.39 -5.17 37.39
CA GLN A 343 13.16 -6.24 38.01
C GLN A 343 13.23 -7.46 37.09
N GLY A 344 12.20 -7.66 36.28
CA GLY A 344 12.14 -8.67 35.23
C GLY A 344 11.45 -9.97 35.65
N ARG A 345 10.69 -10.00 36.74
CA ARG A 345 9.88 -11.17 37.11
C ARG A 345 8.68 -11.27 36.18
N ILE A 346 8.64 -12.31 35.33
CA ILE A 346 7.55 -12.57 34.39
C ILE A 346 6.74 -13.75 34.86
N GLU A 347 5.41 -13.56 34.98
CA GLU A 347 4.50 -14.60 35.44
C GLU A 347 3.32 -14.75 34.50
N PHE A 348 3.10 -15.98 34.02
CA PHE A 348 1.92 -16.37 33.24
C PHE A 348 0.94 -17.08 34.17
N ARG A 349 -0.34 -16.66 34.14
CA ARG A 349 -1.43 -17.26 34.94
C ARG A 349 -2.56 -17.67 34.01
N ASP A 350 -2.69 -18.97 33.79
CA ASP A 350 -3.74 -19.62 33.00
C ASP A 350 -3.97 -18.97 31.63
N VAL A 351 -2.87 -18.63 30.96
CA VAL A 351 -2.88 -17.87 29.72
C VAL A 351 -3.31 -18.74 28.55
N THR A 352 -4.40 -18.31 27.88
CA THR A 352 -4.87 -18.88 26.61
C THR A 352 -4.80 -17.83 25.51
N ALA A 353 -4.21 -18.17 24.37
CA ALA A 353 -4.06 -17.27 23.24
C ALA A 353 -4.29 -18.00 21.91
N ALA A 354 -5.01 -17.36 21.00
CA ALA A 354 -5.22 -17.85 19.65
C ALA A 354 -4.98 -16.73 18.62
N TYR A 355 -4.50 -17.11 17.44
CA TYR A 355 -4.40 -16.18 16.32
C TYR A 355 -5.77 -15.95 15.68
N PRO A 356 -6.04 -14.75 15.18
CA PRO A 356 -7.28 -14.45 14.48
C PRO A 356 -7.56 -15.46 13.36
N GLY A 357 -8.78 -16.01 13.32
CA GLY A 357 -9.20 -16.99 12.31
C GLY A 357 -8.76 -18.43 12.54
N GLN A 358 -8.03 -18.74 13.60
CA GLN A 358 -7.69 -20.12 13.96
C GLN A 358 -8.70 -20.69 14.97
N ALA A 359 -9.18 -21.91 14.68
CA ALA A 359 -10.14 -22.59 15.56
C ALA A 359 -9.49 -23.19 16.84
N ARG A 360 -8.18 -23.44 16.80
CA ARG A 360 -7.45 -23.99 17.96
C ARG A 360 -6.57 -22.91 18.57
N PRO A 361 -6.54 -22.81 19.91
CA PRO A 361 -5.64 -21.88 20.58
C PRO A 361 -4.17 -22.30 20.33
N ALA A 362 -3.31 -21.31 20.13
CA ALA A 362 -1.86 -21.51 20.03
C ALA A 362 -1.24 -21.78 21.42
N LEU A 363 -1.87 -21.27 22.47
CA LEU A 363 -1.55 -21.53 23.89
C LEU A 363 -2.84 -21.82 24.64
N ALA A 364 -2.83 -22.81 25.52
CA ALA A 364 -3.97 -23.25 26.30
C ALA A 364 -3.57 -23.42 27.78
N GLU A 365 -4.09 -22.54 28.63
CA GLU A 365 -3.93 -22.60 30.12
C GLU A 365 -2.44 -22.65 30.54
N VAL A 366 -1.60 -21.81 29.94
CA VAL A 366 -0.17 -21.77 30.23
C VAL A 366 0.09 -21.00 31.51
N SER A 367 0.76 -21.63 32.47
CA SER A 367 1.14 -21.03 33.76
C SER A 367 2.58 -21.36 34.12
N PHE A 368 3.41 -20.34 34.31
CA PHE A 368 4.80 -20.45 34.79
C PHE A 368 5.31 -19.10 35.31
N VAL A 369 6.45 -19.16 36.00
CA VAL A 369 7.18 -17.96 36.44
C VAL A 369 8.60 -18.06 35.92
N ALA A 370 9.10 -16.96 35.32
CA ALA A 370 10.50 -16.71 35.07
C ALA A 370 11.00 -15.69 36.10
N GLU A 371 11.90 -16.13 36.97
CA GLU A 371 12.43 -15.29 38.05
C GLU A 371 13.46 -14.27 37.50
N PRO A 372 13.65 -13.14 38.21
CA PRO A 372 14.62 -12.11 37.79
C PRO A 372 16.03 -12.68 37.63
N GLY A 373 16.69 -12.32 36.51
CA GLY A 373 18.05 -12.72 36.24
C GLY A 373 18.28 -14.19 35.92
N THR A 374 17.20 -14.99 35.73
CA THR A 374 17.29 -16.41 35.38
C THR A 374 17.06 -16.68 33.89
N VAL A 375 17.59 -17.80 33.41
CA VAL A 375 17.41 -18.29 32.05
C VAL A 375 16.32 -19.37 32.02
N THR A 376 15.21 -19.07 31.33
CA THR A 376 14.12 -20.03 31.08
C THR A 376 14.20 -20.51 29.62
N ALA A 377 14.54 -21.78 29.42
CA ALA A 377 14.55 -22.42 28.11
C ALA A 377 13.17 -23.00 27.75
N ILE A 378 12.68 -22.71 26.55
CA ILE A 378 11.41 -23.19 26.02
C ILE A 378 11.71 -24.20 24.92
N VAL A 379 11.34 -25.46 25.13
CA VAL A 379 11.60 -26.56 24.20
C VAL A 379 10.29 -27.24 23.78
N GLY A 380 10.28 -27.92 22.64
CA GLY A 380 9.10 -28.64 22.14
C GLY A 380 9.13 -28.78 20.63
N ARG A 381 8.23 -29.60 20.10
CA ARG A 381 8.10 -29.83 18.65
C ARG A 381 7.75 -28.54 17.89
N SER A 382 7.99 -28.54 16.57
CA SER A 382 7.51 -27.44 15.73
C SER A 382 5.98 -27.32 15.86
N GLY A 383 5.47 -26.09 15.97
CA GLY A 383 4.03 -25.82 16.15
C GLY A 383 3.51 -26.02 17.58
N SER A 384 4.35 -26.30 18.59
CA SER A 384 3.91 -26.47 19.98
C SER A 384 3.53 -25.18 20.72
N GLY A 385 3.71 -23.99 20.10
CA GLY A 385 3.33 -22.70 20.69
C GLY A 385 4.49 -21.86 21.25
N LYS A 386 5.75 -22.29 21.11
CA LYS A 386 6.94 -21.60 21.68
C LYS A 386 7.02 -20.12 21.25
N SER A 387 7.00 -19.86 19.94
CA SER A 387 7.09 -18.49 19.42
C SER A 387 5.84 -17.66 19.75
N SER A 388 4.67 -18.30 19.91
CA SER A 388 3.45 -17.62 20.36
C SER A 388 3.58 -17.14 21.79
N LEU A 389 4.20 -17.94 22.68
CA LEU A 389 4.42 -17.58 24.07
C LEU A 389 5.29 -16.32 24.21
N VAL A 390 6.43 -16.27 23.52
CA VAL A 390 7.36 -15.13 23.62
C VAL A 390 6.80 -13.86 22.97
N LYS A 391 5.96 -13.97 21.95
CA LYS A 391 5.30 -12.83 21.29
C LYS A 391 4.26 -12.12 22.16
N LEU A 392 3.75 -12.75 23.22
CA LEU A 392 2.81 -12.14 24.17
C LEU A 392 3.51 -11.17 25.12
N ILE A 393 4.80 -11.37 25.43
CA ILE A 393 5.53 -10.55 26.40
C ILE A 393 5.65 -9.10 25.95
N PRO A 394 6.08 -8.79 24.68
CA PRO A 394 6.07 -7.43 24.16
C PRO A 394 4.69 -6.93 23.72
N ARG A 395 3.63 -7.69 24.02
CA ARG A 395 2.25 -7.42 23.64
C ARG A 395 2.09 -7.20 22.12
N PHE A 396 2.71 -8.05 21.30
CA PHE A 396 2.37 -8.11 19.87
C PHE A 396 0.99 -8.75 19.65
N TYR A 397 0.55 -9.54 20.65
CA TYR A 397 -0.78 -10.12 20.80
C TYR A 397 -1.18 -10.05 22.25
N ASP A 398 -2.46 -9.84 22.53
CA ASP A 398 -3.02 -9.95 23.86
C ASP A 398 -3.63 -11.35 24.06
N PRO A 399 -3.59 -11.94 25.28
CA PRO A 399 -4.22 -13.22 25.59
C PRO A 399 -5.74 -13.11 25.52
N GLN A 400 -6.41 -14.22 25.17
CA GLN A 400 -7.87 -14.32 25.19
C GLN A 400 -8.41 -14.50 26.62
N SER A 401 -7.66 -15.22 27.47
CA SER A 401 -7.95 -15.39 28.89
C SER A 401 -6.65 -15.57 29.67
N GLY A 402 -6.73 -15.40 30.97
CA GLY A 402 -5.57 -15.40 31.88
C GLY A 402 -4.86 -14.05 31.89
N HIS A 403 -3.76 -13.99 32.64
CA HIS A 403 -2.98 -12.76 32.82
C HIS A 403 -1.49 -13.02 32.68
N ILE A 404 -0.77 -12.06 32.10
CA ILE A 404 0.69 -12.02 32.10
C ILE A 404 1.08 -10.84 32.97
N LEU A 405 1.93 -11.11 33.96
CA LEU A 405 2.38 -10.07 34.88
C LEU A 405 3.88 -9.83 34.71
N LEU A 406 4.26 -8.58 34.83
CA LEU A 406 5.64 -8.13 35.00
C LEU A 406 5.77 -7.48 36.39
N ASP A 407 6.66 -8.02 37.22
CA ASP A 407 6.88 -7.56 38.59
C ASP A 407 5.58 -7.49 39.41
N GLY A 408 4.71 -8.50 39.20
CA GLY A 408 3.44 -8.66 39.91
C GLY A 408 2.29 -7.79 39.38
N GLN A 409 2.47 -7.04 38.31
CA GLN A 409 1.45 -6.19 37.69
C GLN A 409 1.09 -6.68 36.28
N PRO A 410 -0.18 -6.66 35.87
CA PRO A 410 -0.58 -7.03 34.52
C PRO A 410 0.13 -6.21 33.45
N LEU A 411 0.54 -6.84 32.34
CA LEU A 411 1.21 -6.14 31.23
C LEU A 411 0.34 -5.03 30.62
N GLN A 412 -1.00 -5.17 30.67
CA GLN A 412 -1.95 -4.19 30.15
C GLN A 412 -1.98 -2.88 30.94
N ASP A 413 -1.53 -2.89 32.20
CA ASP A 413 -1.50 -1.71 33.06
C ASP A 413 -0.33 -0.77 32.73
N TYR A 414 0.72 -1.31 32.08
CA TYR A 414 1.87 -0.50 31.67
C TYR A 414 1.62 0.20 30.33
N ARG A 415 2.19 1.42 30.19
CA ARG A 415 2.30 2.06 28.89
C ARG A 415 3.12 1.18 27.95
N LEU A 416 2.63 0.99 26.76
CA LEU A 416 3.18 0.03 25.81
C LEU A 416 4.65 0.34 25.45
N ASP A 417 4.98 1.61 25.26
CA ASP A 417 6.35 2.04 24.98
C ASP A 417 7.28 1.76 26.16
N ASP A 418 6.83 2.06 27.40
CA ASP A 418 7.63 1.82 28.60
C ASP A 418 7.86 0.31 28.82
N LEU A 419 6.85 -0.53 28.58
CA LEU A 419 6.97 -1.98 28.59
C LEU A 419 7.99 -2.49 27.57
N ARG A 420 7.90 -2.02 26.32
CA ARG A 420 8.78 -2.45 25.22
C ARG A 420 10.22 -1.97 25.41
N ARG A 421 10.45 -0.89 26.14
CA ARG A 421 11.80 -0.49 26.57
C ARG A 421 12.47 -1.52 27.48
N GLN A 422 11.68 -2.24 28.30
CA GLN A 422 12.21 -3.27 29.20
C GLN A 422 12.61 -4.58 28.50
N ILE A 423 12.38 -4.70 27.18
CA ILE A 423 12.51 -5.96 26.46
C ILE A 423 13.52 -5.80 25.30
N ALA A 424 14.56 -6.62 25.29
CA ALA A 424 15.42 -6.82 24.12
C ALA A 424 15.02 -8.10 23.40
N LEU A 425 14.97 -8.07 22.07
CA LEU A 425 14.57 -9.20 21.24
C LEU A 425 15.66 -9.51 20.21
N VAL A 426 16.13 -10.76 20.19
CA VAL A 426 16.97 -11.32 19.13
C VAL A 426 16.18 -12.44 18.46
N GLY A 427 15.64 -12.17 17.28
CA GLY A 427 14.78 -13.11 16.54
C GLY A 427 15.57 -14.07 15.65
N GLN A 428 14.88 -15.10 15.18
CA GLN A 428 15.42 -16.09 14.22
C GLN A 428 15.85 -15.43 12.90
N GLN A 429 15.04 -14.53 12.36
CA GLN A 429 15.38 -13.75 11.17
C GLN A 429 15.78 -12.34 11.59
N VAL A 430 17.09 -12.05 11.45
CA VAL A 430 17.60 -10.72 11.74
C VAL A 430 17.22 -9.74 10.65
N MET A 431 16.46 -8.72 11.02
CA MET A 431 16.17 -7.60 10.14
C MET A 431 17.19 -6.49 10.36
N LEU A 432 17.95 -6.18 9.30
CA LEU A 432 18.79 -4.98 9.22
C LEU A 432 18.15 -4.01 8.21
N PHE A 433 18.14 -2.75 8.57
CA PHE A 433 17.65 -1.68 7.72
C PHE A 433 18.75 -1.18 6.79
N ASP A 434 18.39 -0.66 5.64
CA ASP A 434 19.34 -0.05 4.71
C ASP A 434 19.97 1.18 5.39
N GLY A 435 21.29 1.16 5.55
CA GLY A 435 22.06 2.14 6.32
C GLY A 435 23.38 1.57 6.78
N THR A 436 24.06 2.28 7.66
CA THR A 436 25.37 1.88 8.21
C THR A 436 25.24 0.82 9.31
N ILE A 437 26.35 0.16 9.65
CA ILE A 437 26.44 -0.73 10.81
C ILE A 437 26.10 0.03 12.09
N ALA A 438 26.64 1.24 12.27
CA ALA A 438 26.37 2.08 13.43
C ALA A 438 24.87 2.38 13.57
N GLU A 439 24.18 2.80 12.49
CA GLU A 439 22.75 3.07 12.50
C GLU A 439 21.89 1.82 12.79
N ASN A 440 22.37 0.66 12.39
CA ASN A 440 21.68 -0.60 12.65
C ASN A 440 21.83 -1.08 14.09
N VAL A 441 22.96 -0.86 14.73
CA VAL A 441 23.17 -1.21 16.14
C VAL A 441 22.51 -0.15 17.04
N ALA A 442 22.78 1.13 16.80
CA ALA A 442 22.13 2.25 17.49
C ALA A 442 20.77 2.61 16.84
N TYR A 443 19.84 1.64 16.83
CA TYR A 443 18.54 1.81 16.18
C TYR A 443 17.47 2.36 17.13
N GLY A 444 16.61 3.23 16.63
CA GLY A 444 15.48 3.79 17.38
C GLY A 444 15.94 4.78 18.47
N GLU A 445 15.51 4.56 19.71
CA GLU A 445 15.87 5.42 20.86
C GLU A 445 17.37 5.41 21.19
N MET A 446 18.10 4.38 20.73
CA MET A 446 19.55 4.25 20.96
C MET A 446 20.41 5.10 20.00
N ARG A 447 19.83 5.88 19.10
CA ARG A 447 20.58 6.74 18.14
C ARG A 447 21.50 7.76 18.80
N GLU A 448 21.17 8.15 20.03
CA GLU A 448 21.93 9.11 20.83
C GLU A 448 22.98 8.43 21.73
N ALA A 449 23.16 7.11 21.62
CA ALA A 449 24.17 6.39 22.40
C ALA A 449 25.57 6.91 22.09
N ASP A 450 26.41 6.98 23.12
CA ASP A 450 27.80 7.39 22.98
C ASP A 450 28.58 6.42 22.08
N ALA A 451 29.51 6.97 21.31
CA ALA A 451 30.38 6.20 20.41
C ALA A 451 31.20 5.11 21.13
N ALA A 452 31.55 5.32 22.39
CA ALA A 452 32.25 4.33 23.22
C ALA A 452 31.28 3.17 23.56
N GLN A 453 30.07 3.45 23.98
CA GLN A 453 29.03 2.42 24.25
C GLN A 453 28.72 1.59 23.01
N LEU A 454 28.57 2.23 21.85
CA LEU A 454 28.35 1.56 20.57
C LEU A 454 29.50 0.60 20.23
N ARG A 455 30.74 1.07 20.34
CA ARG A 455 31.94 0.24 20.09
C ARG A 455 32.01 -0.93 21.07
N GLN A 456 31.76 -0.69 22.34
CA GLN A 456 31.74 -1.74 23.35
C GLN A 456 30.69 -2.81 23.05
N ALA A 457 29.47 -2.43 22.74
CA ALA A 457 28.39 -3.38 22.40
C ALA A 457 28.75 -4.23 21.16
N ILE A 458 29.40 -3.65 20.16
CA ILE A 458 29.87 -4.36 18.96
C ILE A 458 31.01 -5.31 19.29
N ALA A 459 31.93 -4.92 20.17
CA ALA A 459 33.04 -5.75 20.62
C ALA A 459 32.53 -6.95 21.47
N ASP A 460 31.63 -6.70 22.42
CA ASP A 460 31.03 -7.73 23.27
C ASP A 460 30.21 -8.75 22.48
N ALA A 461 29.62 -8.32 21.37
CA ALA A 461 28.92 -9.19 20.43
C ALA A 461 29.86 -9.95 19.46
N ASN A 462 31.16 -9.92 19.65
CA ASN A 462 32.18 -10.50 18.76
C ASN A 462 32.04 -10.00 17.29
N ALA A 463 31.54 -8.76 17.11
CA ALA A 463 31.32 -8.20 15.78
C ALA A 463 32.46 -7.26 15.34
N MET A 464 33.31 -6.77 16.25
CA MET A 464 34.33 -5.77 15.93
C MET A 464 35.34 -6.31 14.92
N GLU A 465 35.72 -7.57 15.03
CA GLU A 465 36.68 -8.21 14.13
C GLU A 465 36.27 -8.04 12.64
N PHE A 466 35.07 -8.42 12.27
CA PHE A 466 34.64 -8.28 10.86
C PHE A 466 34.37 -6.82 10.48
N VAL A 467 33.93 -5.98 11.44
CA VAL A 467 33.63 -4.56 11.19
C VAL A 467 34.91 -3.81 10.84
N GLU A 468 36.04 -4.08 11.52
CA GLU A 468 37.34 -3.48 11.24
C GLU A 468 37.94 -3.90 9.89
N HIS A 469 37.54 -5.06 9.37
CA HIS A 469 37.93 -5.51 8.04
C HIS A 469 37.13 -4.87 6.90
N LEU A 470 36.05 -4.17 7.20
CA LEU A 470 35.30 -3.43 6.20
C LEU A 470 35.95 -2.06 5.92
N PRO A 471 35.98 -1.60 4.65
CA PRO A 471 36.68 -0.36 4.27
C PRO A 471 36.26 0.86 5.09
N ASP A 472 34.93 0.94 5.44
CA ASP A 472 34.38 2.09 6.16
C ASP A 472 34.10 1.77 7.65
N GLY A 473 34.50 0.60 8.14
CA GLY A 473 34.31 0.18 9.53
C GLY A 473 32.83 0.29 9.98
N LEU A 474 32.57 1.05 11.05
CA LEU A 474 31.21 1.29 11.56
C LEU A 474 30.30 2.03 10.57
N GLN A 475 30.85 2.78 9.62
CA GLN A 475 30.09 3.50 8.60
C GLN A 475 29.85 2.65 7.35
N ALA A 476 30.30 1.40 7.33
CA ALA A 476 30.05 0.49 6.21
C ALA A 476 28.56 0.23 6.03
N GLN A 477 28.10 0.31 4.77
CA GLN A 477 26.71 0.08 4.40
C GLN A 477 26.37 -1.41 4.40
N VAL A 478 25.33 -1.80 5.14
CA VAL A 478 24.88 -3.20 5.23
C VAL A 478 24.09 -3.66 3.99
N GLY A 479 23.59 -2.71 3.20
CA GLY A 479 22.75 -2.95 2.04
C GLY A 479 21.33 -3.42 2.39
N ALA A 480 20.49 -3.57 1.36
CA ALA A 480 19.11 -3.95 1.55
C ALA A 480 18.97 -5.26 2.35
N LYS A 481 18.26 -5.23 3.48
CA LYS A 481 18.09 -6.34 4.43
C LYS A 481 19.40 -6.98 4.90
N GLY A 482 20.49 -6.25 4.91
CA GLY A 482 21.81 -6.78 5.31
C GLY A 482 22.41 -7.74 4.28
N GLY A 483 22.08 -7.62 3.01
CA GLY A 483 22.49 -8.56 1.95
C GLY A 483 23.99 -8.61 1.68
N ARG A 484 24.77 -7.66 2.22
CA ARG A 484 26.24 -7.65 2.14
C ARG A 484 26.93 -8.42 3.26
N LEU A 485 26.17 -8.92 4.25
CA LEU A 485 26.69 -9.58 5.44
C LEU A 485 26.30 -11.06 5.44
N SER A 486 27.17 -11.90 6.01
CA SER A 486 26.85 -13.31 6.26
C SER A 486 25.74 -13.46 7.32
N GLY A 487 25.12 -14.63 7.43
CA GLY A 487 24.13 -14.92 8.46
C GLY A 487 24.64 -14.66 9.88
N GLY A 488 25.85 -15.15 10.19
CA GLY A 488 26.49 -14.96 11.48
C GLY A 488 26.86 -13.51 11.78
N GLN A 489 27.29 -12.74 10.76
CA GLN A 489 27.55 -11.31 10.92
C GLN A 489 26.27 -10.55 11.24
N ARG A 490 25.16 -10.81 10.53
CA ARG A 490 23.85 -10.20 10.85
C ARG A 490 23.42 -10.52 12.28
N GLN A 491 23.57 -11.78 12.70
CA GLN A 491 23.19 -12.21 14.04
C GLN A 491 24.01 -11.49 15.13
N ARG A 492 25.32 -11.36 14.95
CA ARG A 492 26.20 -10.62 15.88
C ARG A 492 25.80 -9.15 15.98
N LEU A 493 25.39 -8.50 14.88
CA LEU A 493 24.88 -7.12 14.94
C LEU A 493 23.53 -7.04 15.67
N ALA A 494 22.65 -8.03 15.54
CA ALA A 494 21.40 -8.07 16.33
C ALA A 494 21.68 -8.24 17.83
N ILE A 495 22.68 -9.05 18.19
CA ILE A 495 23.15 -9.20 19.57
C ILE A 495 23.75 -7.89 20.08
N ALA A 496 24.59 -7.21 19.28
CA ALA A 496 25.14 -5.89 19.62
C ALA A 496 24.02 -4.86 19.88
N ARG A 497 22.95 -4.87 19.06
CA ARG A 497 21.75 -4.04 19.28
C ARG A 497 21.07 -4.35 20.62
N ALA A 498 20.95 -5.63 20.97
CA ALA A 498 20.36 -6.05 22.25
C ALA A 498 21.26 -5.66 23.45
N MET A 499 22.58 -5.75 23.30
CA MET A 499 23.56 -5.30 24.32
C MET A 499 23.46 -3.78 24.53
N LEU A 500 23.44 -3.00 23.46
CA LEU A 500 23.36 -1.54 23.52
C LEU A 500 22.05 -1.08 24.17
N LYS A 501 20.94 -1.83 23.96
CA LYS A 501 19.64 -1.54 24.57
C LYS A 501 19.63 -1.73 26.09
N ASP A 502 20.43 -2.60 26.60
CA ASP A 502 20.58 -2.95 28.04
C ASP A 502 19.24 -3.16 28.79
N ALA A 503 18.32 -3.87 28.15
CA ALA A 503 17.01 -4.17 28.73
C ALA A 503 17.09 -5.30 29.75
N PRO A 504 16.30 -5.24 30.88
CA PRO A 504 16.30 -6.27 31.93
C PRO A 504 15.67 -7.60 31.49
N ILE A 505 14.89 -7.60 30.42
CA ILE A 505 14.25 -8.79 29.85
C ILE A 505 14.82 -9.06 28.47
N LEU A 506 15.25 -10.30 28.23
CA LEU A 506 15.83 -10.74 26.97
C LEU A 506 15.00 -11.88 26.38
N ILE A 507 14.59 -11.73 25.13
CA ILE A 507 13.92 -12.79 24.37
C ILE A 507 14.84 -13.23 23.24
N LEU A 508 15.15 -14.53 23.20
CA LEU A 508 15.98 -15.17 22.18
C LEU A 508 15.14 -16.20 21.42
N ASP A 509 14.92 -15.97 20.13
CA ASP A 509 14.18 -16.89 19.25
C ASP A 509 15.13 -17.50 18.22
N GLU A 510 15.54 -18.76 18.41
CA GLU A 510 16.42 -19.54 17.51
C GLU A 510 17.67 -18.79 17.00
N ALA A 511 18.34 -18.07 17.85
CA ALA A 511 19.40 -17.14 17.48
C ALA A 511 20.64 -17.79 16.76
N THR A 512 20.71 -19.11 16.60
CA THR A 512 21.85 -19.85 16.01
C THR A 512 21.49 -20.77 14.85
N ALA A 513 20.27 -20.69 14.29
CA ALA A 513 19.85 -21.54 13.18
C ALA A 513 20.63 -21.22 11.88
N ALA A 514 21.09 -22.25 11.16
CA ALA A 514 21.71 -22.18 9.83
C ALA A 514 23.06 -21.37 9.77
N LEU A 515 23.87 -21.43 10.83
CA LEU A 515 25.22 -20.84 10.86
C LEU A 515 26.30 -21.93 10.64
N ASP A 516 27.43 -21.54 10.09
CA ASP A 516 28.64 -22.34 10.08
C ASP A 516 29.23 -22.47 11.51
N ASN A 517 30.04 -23.47 11.76
CA ASN A 517 30.53 -23.79 13.11
C ASN A 517 31.33 -22.66 13.79
N GLU A 518 32.09 -21.88 13.02
CA GLU A 518 32.85 -20.74 13.56
C GLU A 518 31.94 -19.59 13.95
N SER A 519 31.05 -19.19 13.03
CA SER A 519 30.03 -18.17 13.30
C SER A 519 29.13 -18.56 14.46
N GLU A 520 28.74 -19.84 14.56
CA GLU A 520 27.94 -20.37 15.66
C GLU A 520 28.65 -20.17 17.01
N ARG A 521 29.94 -20.54 17.10
CA ARG A 521 30.73 -20.36 18.33
C ARG A 521 30.75 -18.89 18.76
N LEU A 522 31.08 -17.98 17.82
CA LEU A 522 31.14 -16.55 18.11
C LEU A 522 29.81 -15.97 18.56
N VAL A 523 28.69 -16.42 17.97
CA VAL A 523 27.34 -16.04 18.37
C VAL A 523 27.00 -16.59 19.75
N GLN A 524 27.35 -17.84 20.06
CA GLN A 524 27.13 -18.43 21.39
C GLN A 524 27.91 -17.70 22.47
N ASP A 525 29.20 -17.40 22.25
CA ASP A 525 30.04 -16.64 23.18
C ASP A 525 29.43 -15.24 23.44
N ALA A 526 28.90 -14.58 22.41
CA ALA A 526 28.23 -13.30 22.54
C ALA A 526 26.92 -13.41 23.34
N LEU A 527 26.13 -14.46 23.12
CA LEU A 527 24.90 -14.71 23.89
C LEU A 527 25.19 -15.00 25.36
N GLN A 528 26.27 -15.77 25.66
CA GLN A 528 26.69 -16.03 27.04
C GLN A 528 27.11 -14.75 27.78
N ARG A 529 27.63 -13.74 27.09
CA ARG A 529 27.90 -12.42 27.68
C ARG A 529 26.64 -11.55 27.80
N LEU A 530 25.65 -11.76 26.93
CA LEU A 530 24.42 -10.98 26.93
C LEU A 530 23.43 -11.41 28.02
N MET A 531 23.35 -12.73 28.36
CA MET A 531 22.34 -13.29 29.27
C MET A 531 22.49 -12.93 30.75
N PRO A 532 23.71 -12.80 31.35
CA PRO A 532 23.87 -12.51 32.77
C PRO A 532 23.09 -11.27 33.21
N GLU A 533 22.54 -11.32 34.42
CA GLU A 533 21.76 -10.25 35.07
C GLU A 533 20.45 -9.89 34.37
N ARG A 534 20.06 -10.61 33.32
CA ARG A 534 18.80 -10.41 32.57
C ARG A 534 17.88 -11.60 32.72
N THR A 535 16.60 -11.35 32.87
CA THR A 535 15.59 -12.40 32.77
C THR A 535 15.48 -12.83 31.32
N THR A 536 15.99 -14.02 31.01
CA THR A 536 16.10 -14.50 29.64
C THR A 536 15.09 -15.60 29.33
N LEU A 537 14.25 -15.41 28.31
CA LEU A 537 13.44 -16.47 27.73
C LEU A 537 14.06 -16.87 26.38
N VAL A 538 14.46 -18.13 26.27
CA VAL A 538 15.12 -18.62 25.05
C VAL A 538 14.32 -19.78 24.44
N ILE A 539 13.90 -19.62 23.17
CA ILE A 539 13.43 -20.76 22.38
C ILE A 539 14.65 -21.54 21.94
N ALA A 540 14.89 -22.67 22.60
CA ALA A 540 16.11 -23.40 22.46
C ALA A 540 15.98 -24.55 21.44
N HIS A 541 16.83 -24.51 20.43
CA HIS A 541 17.08 -25.59 19.46
C HIS A 541 18.48 -26.21 19.63
N ARG A 542 19.29 -25.68 20.56
CA ARG A 542 20.62 -26.17 20.85
C ARG A 542 20.74 -26.67 22.28
N LEU A 543 21.37 -27.82 22.40
CA LEU A 543 21.53 -28.52 23.67
C LEU A 543 22.32 -27.69 24.69
N SER A 544 23.40 -27.02 24.27
CA SER A 544 24.23 -26.18 25.11
C SER A 544 23.48 -25.05 25.82
N THR A 545 22.46 -24.48 25.18
CA THR A 545 21.63 -23.44 25.77
C THR A 545 20.65 -24.02 26.81
N ILE A 546 20.18 -25.25 26.56
CA ILE A 546 19.22 -25.93 27.45
C ILE A 546 19.89 -26.45 28.71
N GLU A 547 21.11 -26.98 28.59
CA GLU A 547 21.88 -27.55 29.70
C GLU A 547 22.23 -26.53 30.80
N HIS A 548 22.42 -25.26 30.38
CA HIS A 548 22.77 -24.17 31.31
C HIS A 548 21.56 -23.33 31.75
N ALA A 549 20.34 -23.71 31.36
CA ALA A 549 19.13 -23.01 31.77
C ALA A 549 18.74 -23.33 33.21
N ASP A 550 18.36 -22.31 33.98
CA ASP A 550 17.85 -22.45 35.34
C ASP A 550 16.51 -23.19 35.35
N GLN A 551 15.70 -23.02 34.32
CA GLN A 551 14.42 -23.67 34.13
C GLN A 551 14.23 -24.09 32.69
N VAL A 552 13.67 -25.26 32.45
CA VAL A 552 13.25 -25.76 31.15
C VAL A 552 11.73 -25.95 31.15
N LEU A 553 11.03 -25.36 30.17
CA LEU A 553 9.61 -25.54 29.91
C LEU A 553 9.45 -26.39 28.64
N VAL A 554 8.80 -27.54 28.80
CA VAL A 554 8.52 -28.44 27.67
C VAL A 554 7.10 -28.19 27.18
N MET A 555 6.98 -27.73 25.94
CA MET A 555 5.69 -27.42 25.33
C MET A 555 5.24 -28.50 24.36
N ASP A 556 4.00 -28.92 24.48
CA ASP A 556 3.30 -29.75 23.50
C ASP A 556 1.87 -29.28 23.31
N ASN A 557 1.43 -29.14 22.05
CA ASN A 557 0.08 -28.72 21.67
C ASN A 557 -0.45 -27.48 22.43
N GLY A 558 0.41 -26.45 22.60
CA GLY A 558 0.07 -25.20 23.26
C GLY A 558 0.04 -25.24 24.79
N ARG A 559 0.46 -26.35 25.43
CA ARG A 559 0.49 -26.53 26.91
C ARG A 559 1.91 -26.80 27.39
N ILE A 560 2.21 -26.41 28.63
CA ILE A 560 3.42 -26.85 29.30
C ILE A 560 3.14 -28.24 29.87
N VAL A 561 3.84 -29.27 29.38
CA VAL A 561 3.66 -30.68 29.81
C VAL A 561 4.70 -31.11 30.82
N GLU A 562 5.91 -30.52 30.78
CA GLU A 562 6.97 -30.80 31.78
C GLU A 562 7.67 -29.49 32.13
N ARG A 563 8.14 -29.39 33.35
CA ARG A 563 8.87 -28.24 33.89
C ARG A 563 9.90 -28.69 34.91
N GLY A 564 11.14 -28.19 34.80
CA GLY A 564 12.20 -28.52 35.74
C GLY A 564 13.57 -28.05 35.27
N THR A 565 14.62 -28.52 35.92
CA THR A 565 16.00 -28.34 35.42
C THR A 565 16.32 -29.43 34.39
N HIS A 566 17.35 -29.19 33.58
CA HIS A 566 17.85 -30.16 32.60
C HIS A 566 18.02 -31.57 33.19
N GLN A 567 18.72 -31.68 34.35
CA GLN A 567 19.00 -32.95 34.99
C GLN A 567 17.71 -33.64 35.53
N ALA A 568 16.81 -32.87 36.12
CA ALA A 568 15.56 -33.40 36.68
C ALA A 568 14.67 -33.97 35.57
N LEU A 569 14.55 -33.26 34.42
CA LEU A 569 13.73 -33.69 33.29
C LEU A 569 14.33 -34.90 32.57
N LEU A 570 15.65 -35.02 32.47
CA LEU A 570 16.28 -36.24 31.96
C LEU A 570 15.99 -37.45 32.85
N ALA A 571 16.08 -37.27 34.16
CA ALA A 571 15.81 -38.34 35.13
C ALA A 571 14.34 -38.82 35.11
N GLN A 572 13.39 -37.93 34.76
CA GLN A 572 11.96 -38.28 34.60
C GLN A 572 11.68 -39.18 33.40
N GLY A 573 12.56 -39.21 32.39
CA GLY A 573 12.39 -40.05 31.19
C GLY A 573 11.20 -39.69 30.30
N GLY A 574 10.65 -38.49 30.43
CA GLY A 574 9.47 -38.02 29.73
C GLY A 574 9.72 -37.48 28.31
N LEU A 575 8.86 -36.57 27.85
CA LEU A 575 8.96 -35.95 26.52
C LEU A 575 10.29 -35.23 26.31
N TYR A 576 10.78 -34.54 27.36
CA TYR A 576 12.08 -33.88 27.34
C TYR A 576 13.24 -34.82 27.00
N ALA A 577 13.30 -35.95 27.76
CA ALA A 577 14.34 -36.95 27.56
C ALA A 577 14.28 -37.56 26.14
N HIS A 578 13.07 -37.74 25.61
CA HIS A 578 12.88 -38.19 24.21
C HIS A 578 13.39 -37.17 23.19
N LEU A 579 13.01 -35.89 23.35
CA LEU A 579 13.50 -34.81 22.45
C LEU A 579 15.02 -34.66 22.53
N HIS A 580 15.58 -34.72 23.72
CA HIS A 580 17.03 -34.71 23.95
C HIS A 580 17.73 -35.87 23.23
N SER A 581 17.21 -37.08 23.36
CA SER A 581 17.81 -38.26 22.72
C SER A 581 17.76 -38.19 21.18
N MET A 582 16.75 -37.61 20.61
CA MET A 582 16.64 -37.40 19.14
C MET A 582 17.72 -36.42 18.64
N GLN A 583 17.90 -35.28 19.33
CA GLN A 583 18.95 -34.30 18.97
C GLN A 583 20.39 -34.85 19.15
N PHE A 584 20.57 -35.75 20.10
CA PHE A 584 21.86 -36.41 20.32
C PHE A 584 22.21 -37.39 19.20
N ARG A 585 21.22 -38.12 18.66
CA ARG A 585 21.43 -39.05 17.53
C ARG A 585 21.76 -38.33 16.23
N GLU A 586 21.16 -37.16 15.98
CA GLU A 586 21.49 -36.35 14.80
C GLU A 586 22.96 -35.85 14.82
N ARG A 587 23.55 -35.60 16.00
CA ARG A 587 24.98 -35.19 16.11
C ARG A 587 25.97 -36.33 15.94
N GLN A 588 25.59 -37.58 16.19
CA GLN A 588 26.48 -38.74 16.02
C GLN A 588 26.40 -39.37 14.62
N GLY A 589 25.41 -39.00 13.81
CA GLY A 589 25.19 -39.51 12.46
C GLY A 589 25.60 -38.57 11.32
N GLY A 590 26.11 -37.38 11.59
CA GLY A 590 26.71 -36.45 10.65
C GLY A 590 28.17 -36.25 10.96
#